data_6f012460cae5019db76299764bad80b1
#
_entry.id   6f012460cae5019db76299764bad80b1
#
_cell.length_a   1.000
_cell.length_b   1.000
_cell.length_c   1.000
_cell.angle_alpha   90.00
_cell.angle_beta   90.00
_cell.angle_gamma   90.00
#
_symmetry.space_group_name_H-M   'P 1'
#
loop_
_entity.id
_entity.type
_entity.pdbx_description
1 polymer ?
#
loop_
_entity_poly.entity_id
_entity_poly.type
_entity_poly.pdbx_seq_one_letter_code
_entity_poly.pdbx_strand_id
1 'polypeptide(L)'
;MTTYNYADVHGNKMFYREAGDKNAPSILLLHGFPSSSHMYRNLIPQLADAFHVIAPDYVGFGYSDAPDASQFDYTFDNLAAHVEEFLFGVLGLKKFSIYVQDYGAPVGFRIASRHPDAIEGIVVQNGNAYAEGIGAAFDPMKPFWENRNLET
;
A
#
# COMPACT_ATOMS: atom_id res chain seq x y z
N MET A 1 0.67 21.71 -0.84
CA MET A 1 0.29 21.38 0.59
C MET A 1 -0.23 19.96 0.63
N THR A 2 0.11 19.17 1.65
CA THR A 2 -0.43 17.82 1.84
C THR A 2 -1.82 17.87 2.45
N THR A 3 -2.77 17.17 1.89
CA THR A 3 -4.13 16.96 2.41
C THR A 3 -4.26 15.59 3.04
N TYR A 4 -5.28 15.44 3.89
CA TYR A 4 -5.57 14.21 4.65
C TYR A 4 -7.03 13.87 4.43
N ASN A 5 -7.27 12.73 3.80
CA ASN A 5 -8.57 12.39 3.26
C ASN A 5 -8.99 10.98 3.67
N TYR A 6 -10.25 10.67 3.50
CA TYR A 6 -10.81 9.34 3.61
C TYR A 6 -11.58 8.97 2.36
N ALA A 7 -11.53 7.71 1.98
CA ALA A 7 -12.33 7.12 0.91
C ALA A 7 -13.07 5.89 1.46
N ASP A 8 -14.28 5.65 1.01
CA ASP A 8 -14.96 4.37 1.23
C ASP A 8 -14.52 3.39 0.14
N VAL A 9 -14.00 2.25 0.58
CA VAL A 9 -13.52 1.19 -0.30
C VAL A 9 -14.10 -0.13 0.20
N HIS A 10 -15.06 -0.67 -0.50
CA HIS A 10 -15.77 -1.89 -0.12
C HIS A 10 -16.36 -1.85 1.30
N GLY A 11 -16.86 -0.67 1.73
CA GLY A 11 -17.42 -0.46 3.06
C GLY A 11 -16.39 -0.24 4.19
N ASN A 12 -15.10 -0.17 3.88
CA ASN A 12 -14.05 0.21 4.82
C ASN A 12 -13.56 1.62 4.52
N LYS A 13 -13.41 2.45 5.55
CA LYS A 13 -12.78 3.76 5.43
C LYS A 13 -11.27 3.61 5.27
N MET A 14 -10.74 3.96 4.11
CA MET A 14 -9.31 4.07 3.87
C MET A 14 -8.86 5.52 4.00
N PHE A 15 -7.90 5.77 4.90
CA PHE A 15 -7.22 7.06 5.01
C PHE A 15 -6.12 7.16 3.95
N TYR A 16 -5.92 8.37 3.42
CA TYR A 16 -4.79 8.64 2.53
C TYR A 16 -4.31 10.09 2.62
N ARG A 17 -3.02 10.26 2.34
CA ARG A 17 -2.37 11.54 2.15
C ARG A 17 -2.30 11.82 0.65
N GLU A 18 -2.58 13.07 0.28
CA GLU A 18 -2.55 13.50 -1.12
C GLU A 18 -1.85 14.86 -1.22
N ALA A 19 -1.02 15.05 -2.26
CA ALA A 19 -0.33 16.30 -2.52
C ALA A 19 0.01 16.44 -4.01
N GLY A 20 0.28 17.66 -4.44
CA GLY A 20 0.64 17.97 -5.83
C GLY A 20 -0.56 18.29 -6.72
N ASP A 21 -0.28 18.56 -8.00
CA ASP A 21 -1.31 18.81 -9.00
C ASP A 21 -1.93 17.48 -9.46
N LYS A 22 -3.24 17.38 -9.41
CA LYS A 22 -3.98 16.18 -9.87
C LYS A 22 -3.83 15.89 -11.36
N ASN A 23 -3.37 16.86 -12.15
CA ASN A 23 -3.08 16.69 -13.58
C ASN A 23 -1.62 16.26 -13.83
N ALA A 24 -0.75 16.29 -12.82
CA ALA A 24 0.62 15.80 -12.95
C ALA A 24 0.65 14.25 -12.98
N PRO A 25 1.75 13.64 -13.44
CA PRO A 25 1.94 12.19 -13.35
C PRO A 25 1.73 11.69 -11.92
N SER A 26 0.93 10.64 -11.74
CA SER A 26 0.61 10.13 -10.41
C SER A 26 1.69 9.19 -9.89
N ILE A 27 2.00 9.29 -8.59
CA ILE A 27 2.86 8.35 -7.87
C ILE A 27 2.18 7.86 -6.60
N LEU A 28 2.07 6.55 -6.47
CA LEU A 28 1.52 5.86 -5.32
C LEU A 28 2.63 5.44 -4.38
N LEU A 29 2.54 5.81 -3.10
CA LEU A 29 3.52 5.44 -2.07
C LEU A 29 2.90 4.38 -1.15
N LEU A 30 3.39 3.15 -1.23
CA LEU A 30 2.90 1.99 -0.49
C LEU A 30 3.83 1.68 0.69
N HIS A 31 3.31 1.88 1.91
CA HIS A 31 4.07 1.73 3.14
C HIS A 31 4.27 0.27 3.57
N GLY A 32 5.16 0.07 4.53
CA GLY A 32 5.48 -1.22 5.12
C GLY A 32 4.89 -1.45 6.52
N PHE A 33 5.18 -2.62 7.08
CA PHE A 33 4.84 -3.01 8.44
C PHE A 33 6.00 -2.63 9.41
N PRO A 34 5.70 -2.22 10.63
CA PRO A 34 4.41 -1.87 11.23
C PRO A 34 4.13 -0.35 11.16
N SER A 35 4.11 0.21 9.95
CA SER A 35 4.04 1.64 9.71
C SER A 35 2.68 2.06 9.09
N SER A 36 2.68 3.23 8.46
CA SER A 36 1.55 3.82 7.74
C SER A 36 2.09 4.84 6.74
N SER A 37 1.24 5.49 5.97
CA SER A 37 1.62 6.60 5.08
C SER A 37 2.37 7.73 5.81
N HIS A 38 2.31 7.77 7.14
CA HIS A 38 3.07 8.73 7.95
C HIS A 38 4.59 8.63 7.73
N MET A 39 5.12 7.46 7.37
CA MET A 39 6.54 7.31 7.06
C MET A 39 6.98 8.22 5.91
N TYR A 40 6.08 8.54 4.99
CA TYR A 40 6.33 9.38 3.82
C TYR A 40 6.10 10.87 4.05
N ARG A 41 5.80 11.32 5.29
CA ARG A 41 5.47 12.73 5.61
C ARG A 41 6.49 13.75 5.12
N ASN A 42 7.77 13.37 5.03
CA ASN A 42 8.84 14.24 4.54
C ASN A 42 9.11 14.05 3.03
N LEU A 43 8.77 12.90 2.47
CA LEU A 43 8.94 12.60 1.04
C LEU A 43 7.82 13.21 0.20
N ILE A 44 6.58 13.14 0.69
CA ILE A 44 5.40 13.65 -0.03
C ILE A 44 5.59 15.11 -0.49
N PRO A 45 5.96 16.08 0.36
CA PRO A 45 6.13 17.46 -0.08
C PRO A 45 7.26 17.65 -1.09
N GLN A 46 8.29 16.80 -1.06
CA GLN A 46 9.41 16.87 -2.01
C GLN A 46 9.03 16.37 -3.42
N LEU A 47 8.08 15.45 -3.51
CA LEU A 47 7.59 14.93 -4.78
C LEU A 47 6.44 15.78 -5.35
N ALA A 48 5.73 16.54 -4.51
CA ALA A 48 4.51 17.24 -4.88
C ALA A 48 4.68 18.35 -5.93
N ASP A 49 5.89 18.83 -6.16
CA ASP A 49 6.18 19.82 -7.22
C ASP A 49 6.18 19.19 -8.62
N ALA A 50 6.39 17.86 -8.71
CA ALA A 50 6.49 17.15 -9.99
C ALA A 50 5.41 16.09 -10.19
N PHE A 51 4.79 15.60 -9.11
CA PHE A 51 3.86 14.47 -9.11
C PHE A 51 2.56 14.79 -8.37
N HIS A 52 1.47 14.16 -8.81
CA HIS A 52 0.30 13.92 -7.98
C HIS A 52 0.61 12.74 -7.04
N VAL A 53 0.91 13.04 -5.79
CA VAL A 53 1.38 12.06 -4.79
C VAL A 53 0.20 11.52 -4.00
N ILE A 54 0.08 10.21 -3.90
CA ILE A 54 -0.98 9.50 -3.18
C ILE A 54 -0.34 8.48 -2.26
N ALA A 55 -0.66 8.52 -0.97
CA ALA A 55 -0.12 7.60 0.03
C ALA A 55 -1.25 7.10 0.95
N PRO A 56 -1.86 5.95 0.65
CA PRO A 56 -2.90 5.36 1.49
C PRO A 56 -2.32 4.67 2.72
N ASP A 57 -3.14 4.57 3.77
CA ASP A 57 -2.99 3.58 4.83
C ASP A 57 -3.84 2.36 4.45
N TYR A 58 -3.27 1.16 4.50
CA TYR A 58 -4.05 -0.06 4.26
C TYR A 58 -5.12 -0.26 5.33
N VAL A 59 -6.17 -1.01 5.01
CA VAL A 59 -7.11 -1.52 6.03
C VAL A 59 -6.31 -2.30 7.09
N GLY A 60 -6.54 -1.96 8.36
CA GLY A 60 -5.78 -2.49 9.50
C GLY A 60 -4.56 -1.65 9.89
N PHE A 61 -4.25 -0.56 9.19
CA PHE A 61 -3.08 0.27 9.44
C PHE A 61 -3.44 1.76 9.59
N GLY A 62 -2.61 2.46 10.34
CA GLY A 62 -2.65 3.91 10.46
C GLY A 62 -3.99 4.45 10.91
N TYR A 63 -4.62 5.28 10.08
CA TYR A 63 -5.92 5.89 10.33
C TYR A 63 -7.07 5.24 9.53
N SER A 64 -6.80 4.17 8.78
CA SER A 64 -7.82 3.38 8.11
C SER A 64 -8.59 2.51 9.11
N ASP A 65 -9.77 2.06 8.72
CA ASP A 65 -10.54 1.10 9.51
C ASP A 65 -9.72 -0.16 9.77
N ALA A 66 -9.94 -0.77 10.94
CA ALA A 66 -9.30 -2.02 11.35
C ALA A 66 -10.38 -3.02 11.81
N PRO A 67 -11.15 -3.58 10.87
CA PRO A 67 -12.17 -4.56 11.19
C PRO A 67 -11.56 -5.82 11.84
N ASP A 68 -12.37 -6.54 12.60
CA ASP A 68 -11.96 -7.82 13.19
C ASP A 68 -11.56 -8.83 12.10
N ALA A 69 -10.61 -9.73 12.42
CA ALA A 69 -10.15 -10.74 11.46
C ALA A 69 -11.25 -11.75 11.03
N SER A 70 -12.36 -11.81 11.75
CA SER A 70 -13.54 -12.55 11.31
C SER A 70 -14.36 -11.84 10.24
N GLN A 71 -14.12 -10.53 10.02
CA GLN A 71 -14.83 -9.69 9.08
C GLN A 71 -13.95 -9.27 7.90
N PHE A 72 -12.64 -9.32 8.04
CA PHE A 72 -11.68 -8.91 7.02
C PHE A 72 -10.52 -9.91 6.94
N ASP A 73 -10.31 -10.44 5.75
CA ASP A 73 -9.18 -11.32 5.49
C ASP A 73 -7.91 -10.48 5.23
N TYR A 74 -7.02 -10.47 6.22
CA TYR A 74 -5.75 -9.72 6.19
C TYR A 74 -4.68 -10.43 5.36
N THR A 75 -4.96 -10.64 4.07
CA THR A 75 -4.01 -11.16 3.09
C THR A 75 -3.48 -10.06 2.18
N PHE A 76 -2.30 -10.25 1.60
CA PHE A 76 -1.78 -9.31 0.60
C PHE A 76 -2.65 -9.21 -0.65
N ASP A 77 -3.35 -10.28 -1.01
CA ASP A 77 -4.30 -10.27 -2.13
C ASP A 77 -5.49 -9.37 -1.85
N ASN A 78 -6.05 -9.44 -0.64
CA ASN A 78 -7.18 -8.58 -0.26
C ASN A 78 -6.75 -7.12 -0.04
N LEU A 79 -5.59 -6.89 0.58
CA LEU A 79 -5.03 -5.53 0.69
C LEU A 79 -4.79 -4.92 -0.69
N ALA A 80 -4.23 -5.68 -1.64
CA ALA A 80 -4.03 -5.22 -3.01
C ALA A 80 -5.36 -4.90 -3.70
N ALA A 81 -6.39 -5.75 -3.54
CA ALA A 81 -7.71 -5.51 -4.13
C ALA A 81 -8.36 -4.22 -3.59
N HIS A 82 -8.20 -3.92 -2.30
CA HIS A 82 -8.69 -2.66 -1.72
C HIS A 82 -7.94 -1.45 -2.28
N VAL A 83 -6.61 -1.55 -2.44
CA VAL A 83 -5.83 -0.47 -3.06
C VAL A 83 -6.19 -0.32 -4.54
N GLU A 84 -6.42 -1.40 -5.28
CA GLU A 84 -6.90 -1.36 -6.67
C GLU A 84 -8.22 -0.62 -6.80
N GLU A 85 -9.23 -0.98 -5.99
CA GLU A 85 -10.52 -0.28 -6.00
C GLU A 85 -10.37 1.20 -5.63
N PHE A 86 -9.54 1.50 -4.63
CA PHE A 86 -9.22 2.89 -4.27
C PHE A 86 -8.64 3.67 -5.45
N LEU A 87 -7.67 3.10 -6.18
CA LEU A 87 -7.00 3.79 -7.29
C LEU A 87 -7.91 3.92 -8.52
N PHE A 88 -8.54 2.84 -8.92
CA PHE A 88 -9.29 2.78 -10.18
C PHE A 88 -10.75 3.20 -10.00
N GLY A 89 -11.41 2.69 -8.96
CA GLY A 89 -12.83 2.93 -8.71
C GLY A 89 -13.08 4.29 -8.06
N VAL A 90 -12.31 4.65 -7.03
CA VAL A 90 -12.55 5.89 -6.27
C VAL A 90 -11.82 7.08 -6.88
N LEU A 91 -10.51 6.96 -7.15
CA LEU A 91 -9.70 8.06 -7.69
C LEU A 91 -9.76 8.16 -9.21
N GLY A 92 -10.19 7.11 -9.91
CA GLY A 92 -10.30 7.07 -11.37
C GLY A 92 -8.97 7.15 -12.11
N LEU A 93 -7.86 6.73 -11.47
CA LEU A 93 -6.53 6.75 -12.07
C LEU A 93 -6.46 5.73 -13.19
N LYS A 94 -5.77 6.09 -14.27
CA LYS A 94 -5.54 5.20 -15.42
C LYS A 94 -4.09 4.74 -15.50
N LYS A 95 -3.16 5.61 -15.10
CA LYS A 95 -1.72 5.36 -15.10
C LYS A 95 -1.08 5.99 -13.88
N PHE A 96 -0.08 5.32 -13.33
CA PHE A 96 0.69 5.81 -12.18
C PHE A 96 2.01 5.06 -12.04
N SER A 97 2.97 5.69 -11.37
CA SER A 97 4.16 5.02 -10.85
C SER A 97 3.91 4.52 -9.44
N ILE A 98 4.60 3.46 -9.01
CA ILE A 98 4.52 2.95 -7.64
C ILE A 98 5.89 3.04 -6.95
N TYR A 99 5.87 3.46 -5.70
CA TYR A 99 6.98 3.36 -4.76
C TYR A 99 6.58 2.38 -3.68
N VAL A 100 7.33 1.30 -3.53
CA VAL A 100 7.04 0.22 -2.58
C VAL A 100 8.15 0.09 -1.54
N GLN A 101 7.75 -0.10 -0.29
CA GLN A 101 8.65 -0.39 0.82
C GLN A 101 8.06 -1.51 1.66
N ASP A 102 8.86 -2.55 2.00
CA ASP A 102 8.46 -3.67 2.86
C ASP A 102 7.12 -4.32 2.41
N TYR A 103 6.04 -4.29 3.22
CA TYR A 103 4.69 -4.76 2.83
C TYR A 103 4.12 -4.08 1.58
N GLY A 104 4.59 -2.88 1.27
CA GLY A 104 4.26 -2.22 0.01
C GLY A 104 4.67 -3.02 -1.22
N ALA A 105 5.72 -3.83 -1.14
CA ALA A 105 6.19 -4.63 -2.26
C ALA A 105 5.20 -5.76 -2.64
N PRO A 106 4.79 -6.68 -1.74
CA PRO A 106 3.81 -7.69 -2.09
C PRO A 106 2.45 -7.12 -2.52
N VAL A 107 2.04 -5.96 -2.01
CA VAL A 107 0.83 -5.25 -2.47
C VAL A 107 1.06 -4.66 -3.86
N GLY A 108 2.09 -3.84 -4.03
CA GLY A 108 2.36 -3.12 -5.28
C GLY A 108 2.69 -4.04 -6.45
N PHE A 109 3.42 -5.14 -6.22
CA PHE A 109 3.73 -6.12 -7.27
C PHE A 109 2.49 -6.88 -7.73
N ARG A 110 1.51 -7.15 -6.85
CA ARG A 110 0.22 -7.72 -7.26
C ARG A 110 -0.54 -6.77 -8.17
N ILE A 111 -0.62 -5.50 -7.79
CA ILE A 111 -1.24 -4.46 -8.62
C ILE A 111 -0.54 -4.38 -9.98
N ALA A 112 0.79 -4.31 -9.99
CA ALA A 112 1.56 -4.25 -11.24
C ALA A 112 1.38 -5.47 -12.13
N SER A 113 1.29 -6.67 -11.55
CA SER A 113 1.06 -7.91 -12.30
C SER A 113 -0.33 -7.99 -12.90
N ARG A 114 -1.35 -7.46 -12.21
CA ARG A 114 -2.75 -7.46 -12.67
C ARG A 114 -3.03 -6.37 -13.69
N HIS A 115 -2.32 -5.23 -13.55
CA HIS A 115 -2.55 -4.02 -14.35
C HIS A 115 -1.25 -3.46 -14.95
N PRO A 116 -0.47 -4.26 -15.73
CA PRO A 116 0.84 -3.85 -16.23
C PRO A 116 0.77 -2.58 -17.09
N ASP A 117 -0.32 -2.39 -17.84
CA ASP A 117 -0.52 -1.21 -18.70
C ASP A 117 -0.78 0.08 -17.93
N ALA A 118 -1.14 -0.01 -16.65
CA ALA A 118 -1.34 1.15 -15.78
C ALA A 118 -0.05 1.62 -15.10
N ILE A 119 1.02 0.81 -15.10
CA ILE A 119 2.26 1.09 -14.39
C ILE A 119 3.25 1.82 -15.30
N GLU A 120 3.62 3.03 -14.92
CA GLU A 120 4.61 3.86 -15.64
C GLU A 120 6.03 3.67 -15.10
N GLY A 121 6.18 3.32 -13.82
CA GLY A 121 7.46 3.10 -13.19
C GLY A 121 7.33 2.45 -11.82
N ILE A 122 8.39 1.77 -11.38
CA ILE A 122 8.44 1.10 -10.08
C ILE A 122 9.73 1.49 -9.36
N VAL A 123 9.59 2.04 -8.15
CA VAL A 123 10.69 2.26 -7.21
C VAL A 123 10.55 1.26 -6.07
N VAL A 124 11.60 0.50 -5.81
CA VAL A 124 11.60 -0.54 -4.77
C VAL A 124 12.62 -0.19 -3.69
N GLN A 125 12.13 -0.08 -2.46
CA GLN A 125 12.96 0.10 -1.27
C GLN A 125 12.74 -1.08 -0.32
N ASN A 126 13.78 -1.92 -0.15
CA ASN A 126 13.77 -3.03 0.81
C ASN A 126 12.49 -3.90 0.74
N GLY A 127 12.01 -4.13 -0.47
CA GLY A 127 10.88 -4.99 -0.75
C GLY A 127 11.34 -6.29 -1.40
N ASN A 128 10.55 -7.35 -1.26
CA ASN A 128 10.79 -8.59 -1.97
C ASN A 128 9.54 -9.05 -2.75
N ALA A 129 9.77 -9.79 -3.83
CA ALA A 129 8.71 -10.33 -4.69
C ALA A 129 8.48 -11.82 -4.47
N TYR A 130 9.48 -12.55 -3.98
CA TYR A 130 9.50 -14.01 -3.91
C TYR A 130 9.90 -14.48 -2.52
N ALA A 131 9.47 -15.70 -2.16
CA ALA A 131 9.77 -16.31 -0.85
C ALA A 131 11.28 -16.40 -0.55
N GLU A 132 12.10 -16.59 -1.57
CA GLU A 132 13.56 -16.61 -1.47
C GLU A 132 14.17 -15.29 -1.01
N GLY A 133 13.43 -14.19 -1.17
CA GLY A 133 13.84 -12.87 -0.66
C GLY A 133 13.60 -12.67 0.83
N ILE A 134 12.91 -13.61 1.49
CA ILE A 134 12.67 -13.56 2.93
C ILE A 134 13.93 -14.05 3.64
N GLY A 135 14.65 -13.11 4.28
CA GLY A 135 15.90 -13.42 4.97
C GLY A 135 15.71 -14.28 6.22
N ALA A 136 16.79 -14.93 6.66
CA ALA A 136 16.80 -15.83 7.82
C ALA A 136 16.34 -15.18 9.14
N ALA A 137 16.33 -13.85 9.22
CA ALA A 137 15.79 -13.12 10.37
C ALA A 137 14.29 -13.42 10.62
N PHE A 138 13.57 -13.87 9.59
CA PHE A 138 12.16 -14.26 9.69
C PHE A 138 11.93 -15.74 10.01
N ASP A 139 12.97 -16.57 10.09
CA ASP A 139 12.83 -17.98 10.41
C ASP A 139 12.04 -18.25 11.72
N PRO A 140 12.22 -17.46 12.79
CA PRO A 140 11.44 -17.63 14.01
C PRO A 140 9.92 -17.36 13.82
N MET A 141 9.53 -16.63 12.78
CA MET A 141 8.13 -16.29 12.49
C MET A 141 7.42 -17.34 11.64
N LYS A 142 8.17 -18.23 10.96
CA LYS A 142 7.60 -19.24 10.07
C LYS A 142 6.58 -20.16 10.74
N PRO A 143 6.82 -20.70 11.96
CA PRO A 143 5.84 -21.52 12.65
C PRO A 143 4.51 -20.78 12.89
N PHE A 144 4.57 -19.48 13.22
CA PHE A 144 3.37 -18.65 13.39
C PHE A 144 2.63 -18.45 12.06
N TRP A 145 3.34 -18.30 10.94
CA TRP A 145 2.68 -18.17 9.63
C TRP A 145 1.97 -19.44 9.20
N GLU A 146 2.51 -20.62 9.57
CA GLU A 146 1.92 -21.92 9.27
C GLU A 146 0.72 -22.23 10.19
N ASN A 147 0.79 -21.82 11.44
CA ASN A 147 -0.26 -22.06 12.44
C ASN A 147 -0.42 -20.84 13.36
N ARG A 148 -1.36 -19.95 13.01
CA ARG A 148 -1.63 -18.69 13.71
C ARG A 148 -2.38 -18.93 15.02
N ASN A 149 -1.70 -19.37 16.06
CA ASN A 149 -2.24 -19.49 17.41
C ASN A 149 -1.34 -18.77 18.43
N LEU A 150 -1.85 -18.59 19.66
CA LEU A 150 -1.12 -17.88 20.72
C LEU A 150 0.03 -18.68 21.33
N GLU A 151 0.24 -19.92 20.91
CA GLU A 151 1.28 -20.83 21.44
C GLU A 151 2.49 -20.91 20.49
N THR A 152 2.39 -20.36 19.28
CA THR A 152 3.45 -20.20 18.29
C THR A 152 3.86 -18.74 18.18
#